data_0be15d733b8ea1e66ad1ece56e6959ce
#
_entry.id   0be15d733b8ea1e66ad1ece56e6959ce
#
_cell.length_a   1.000
_cell.length_b   1.000
_cell.length_c   1.000
_cell.angle_alpha   90.00
_cell.angle_beta   90.00
_cell.angle_gamma   90.00
#
_symmetry.space_group_name_H-M   'P 1'
#
loop_
_entity.id
_entity.type
_entity.pdbx_description
1 polymer ?
#
loop_
_entity_poly.entity_id
_entity_poly.type
_entity_poly.pdbx_seq_one_letter_code
_entity_poly.pdbx_strand_id
1 'polypeptide(L)'
;MIKALKSYKNNKYTKKSLTILLCAILISATGCTDPSSDSNSVNNESSNNTGNAYTSDYDNGFHKDTIPYIFNDTGYAYSDTDYTVPDGLVTKRDNVTYGSIDDRISYYSSTIGENKECGVLLPAAYNTNTQYPVMYILHGNGGDHYDWNRDDSYLVTLCGNMMADGSAVPCIVVMVDMWTAPVSLKNNPTIDTQLDAYDEFYKDLENDLMPFIENHYSVATGREATAIIGTSQGGTEALVAGFKLIDKIGFIGALAPCSGVIPIPQLPDGPWNTPVLDSFTIDNPDNTPYYLQLTVGSKDPWCLESTIYYDNALNEENINHSMTIVDKLGHEDALWQNGIYNFMKRIFKS
;
A
#
# COMPACT_ATOMS: atom_id res chain seq x y z
N MET A 1 -20.38 -27.73 -11.96
CA MET A 1 -19.17 -27.40 -12.73
C MET A 1 -19.45 -26.72 -14.09
N ILE A 2 -20.47 -27.08 -14.86
CA ILE A 2 -20.75 -26.49 -16.20
C ILE A 2 -21.63 -25.22 -16.13
N LYS A 3 -22.26 -24.89 -15.00
CA LYS A 3 -23.11 -23.70 -14.83
C LYS A 3 -22.33 -22.45 -14.37
N ALA A 4 -21.19 -22.61 -13.72
CA ALA A 4 -20.34 -21.50 -13.31
C ALA A 4 -19.55 -20.87 -14.48
N LEU A 5 -19.23 -21.66 -15.49
CA LEU A 5 -18.54 -21.19 -16.69
C LEU A 5 -19.43 -20.42 -17.69
N LYS A 6 -20.74 -20.36 -17.49
CA LYS A 6 -21.66 -19.62 -18.38
C LYS A 6 -21.91 -18.18 -17.94
N SER A 7 -21.61 -17.80 -16.72
CA SER A 7 -21.75 -16.43 -16.22
C SER A 7 -20.58 -15.53 -16.65
N TYR A 8 -19.41 -16.11 -16.89
CA TYR A 8 -18.19 -15.39 -17.24
C TYR A 8 -18.06 -14.99 -18.72
N LYS A 9 -18.99 -15.39 -19.58
CA LYS A 9 -18.89 -15.19 -21.05
C LYS A 9 -19.63 -13.97 -21.62
N ASN A 10 -20.19 -13.10 -20.78
CA ASN A 10 -20.95 -11.94 -21.27
C ASN A 10 -20.34 -10.58 -20.95
N ASN A 11 -19.05 -10.48 -20.69
CA ASN A 11 -18.40 -9.19 -20.61
C ASN A 11 -17.69 -8.86 -21.94
N LYS A 12 -18.08 -7.73 -22.52
CA LYS A 12 -17.67 -7.20 -23.82
C LYS A 12 -16.22 -6.76 -23.82
N TYR A 13 -15.29 -7.63 -24.06
CA TYR A 13 -13.96 -7.20 -24.52
C TYR A 13 -13.52 -8.12 -25.68
N THR A 14 -13.84 -7.71 -26.88
CA THR A 14 -13.36 -8.30 -28.12
C THR A 14 -11.99 -7.71 -28.47
N LYS A 15 -10.98 -8.59 -28.46
CA LYS A 15 -9.81 -8.61 -29.34
C LYS A 15 -9.39 -7.29 -30.00
N LYS A 16 -8.42 -6.59 -29.39
CA LYS A 16 -7.34 -5.88 -30.12
C LYS A 16 -6.20 -5.57 -29.13
N SER A 17 -5.02 -5.93 -29.53
CA SER A 17 -3.70 -5.59 -28.95
C SER A 17 -2.97 -6.73 -28.27
N LEU A 18 -2.49 -7.62 -29.11
CA LEU A 18 -1.36 -8.50 -28.82
C LEU A 18 -0.12 -7.86 -29.46
N THR A 19 0.47 -6.86 -28.84
CA THR A 19 1.82 -6.37 -29.20
C THR A 19 2.16 -5.23 -28.24
N ILE A 20 2.61 -5.50 -27.06
CA ILE A 20 3.48 -4.73 -26.17
C ILE A 20 3.44 -5.43 -24.81
N LEU A 21 4.08 -6.57 -24.71
CA LEU A 21 4.34 -7.21 -23.42
C LEU A 21 5.58 -8.12 -23.55
N LEU A 22 6.74 -7.51 -23.77
CA LEU A 22 8.01 -8.26 -23.80
C LEU A 22 9.20 -7.40 -23.33
N CYS A 23 9.04 -6.60 -22.28
CA CYS A 23 10.16 -5.86 -21.68
C CYS A 23 10.22 -5.85 -20.16
N ALA A 24 9.50 -6.70 -19.44
CA ALA A 24 9.55 -6.68 -17.98
C ALA A 24 10.18 -7.91 -17.32
N ILE A 25 10.81 -8.80 -18.08
CA ILE A 25 11.55 -9.93 -17.49
C ILE A 25 12.89 -10.02 -18.19
N LEU A 26 13.90 -9.34 -17.68
CA LEU A 26 15.33 -9.63 -17.85
C LEU A 26 16.17 -8.43 -17.38
N ILE A 27 16.38 -8.26 -16.09
CA ILE A 27 17.61 -7.66 -15.55
C ILE A 27 17.86 -8.29 -14.17
N SER A 28 18.50 -9.43 -14.17
CA SER A 28 19.34 -9.87 -13.07
C SER A 28 20.71 -10.23 -13.63
N ALA A 29 21.73 -9.66 -13.00
CA ALA A 29 23.15 -9.96 -13.12
C ALA A 29 23.90 -9.39 -14.33
N THR A 30 24.68 -8.35 -14.08
CA THR A 30 26.15 -8.39 -14.23
C THR A 30 26.75 -7.10 -13.67
N GLY A 31 27.82 -7.28 -12.91
CA GLY A 31 28.50 -6.27 -12.14
C GLY A 31 29.53 -5.40 -12.86
N CYS A 32 29.97 -4.41 -12.11
CA CYS A 32 31.26 -3.72 -12.06
C CYS A 32 31.91 -3.17 -13.33
N THR A 33 32.13 -1.87 -13.34
CA THR A 33 33.45 -1.23 -13.28
C THR A 33 33.34 0.29 -13.38
N ASP A 34 33.85 1.00 -12.37
CA ASP A 34 34.29 2.40 -12.50
C ASP A 34 35.49 2.53 -13.43
N PRO A 35 35.71 3.71 -14.08
CA PRO A 35 36.74 4.56 -13.52
C PRO A 35 36.58 6.09 -13.67
N SER A 36 37.00 6.77 -12.61
CA SER A 36 37.81 8.00 -12.53
C SER A 36 37.39 9.32 -13.17
N SER A 37 37.23 10.27 -12.26
CA SER A 37 37.81 11.64 -12.17
C SER A 37 37.79 12.58 -13.37
N ASP A 38 37.15 13.76 -13.21
CA ASP A 38 37.91 15.00 -13.14
C ASP A 38 37.07 16.20 -12.63
N SER A 39 37.77 17.02 -11.91
CA SER A 39 37.41 18.25 -11.24
C SER A 39 37.08 19.41 -12.20
N ASN A 40 36.12 20.31 -11.89
CA ASN A 40 36.41 21.72 -11.65
C ASN A 40 35.18 22.62 -11.37
N SER A 41 35.41 23.42 -10.39
CA SER A 41 35.03 24.84 -10.17
C SER A 41 33.58 25.26 -9.90
N VAL A 42 33.45 25.70 -8.68
CA VAL A 42 32.57 26.66 -8.02
C VAL A 42 32.14 27.82 -8.93
N ASN A 43 30.82 28.08 -8.95
CA ASN A 43 30.31 29.44 -8.92
C ASN A 43 28.99 29.48 -8.13
N ASN A 44 29.00 30.21 -7.03
CA ASN A 44 27.87 30.65 -6.27
C ASN A 44 27.08 31.67 -7.08
N GLU A 45 25.83 31.40 -7.37
CA GLU A 45 24.84 32.46 -7.56
C GLU A 45 23.54 32.07 -6.84
N SER A 46 23.19 32.90 -5.89
CA SER A 46 21.90 32.89 -5.21
C SER A 46 20.80 33.20 -6.22
N SER A 47 19.92 32.26 -6.47
CA SER A 47 18.69 32.56 -7.18
C SER A 47 17.47 32.07 -6.38
N ASN A 48 16.55 32.96 -6.22
CA ASN A 48 15.24 32.84 -5.63
C ASN A 48 14.54 31.52 -6.08
N ASN A 49 14.14 30.78 -5.10
CA ASN A 49 13.43 29.49 -5.28
C ASN A 49 11.97 29.78 -5.70
N THR A 50 11.75 29.86 -6.99
CA THR A 50 10.41 29.79 -7.59
C THR A 50 10.16 28.35 -8.01
N GLY A 51 9.14 27.76 -7.46
CA GLY A 51 8.48 26.49 -7.77
C GLY A 51 9.28 25.47 -8.59
N ASN A 52 9.83 24.43 -7.96
CA ASN A 52 10.44 23.33 -8.67
C ASN A 52 9.37 22.48 -9.35
N ALA A 53 9.24 22.65 -10.66
CA ALA A 53 8.55 21.65 -11.48
C ALA A 53 9.29 20.31 -11.35
N TYR A 54 8.63 19.31 -10.83
CA TYR A 54 9.16 17.98 -10.69
C TYR A 54 9.31 17.34 -12.09
N THR A 55 10.52 16.98 -12.49
CA THR A 55 10.78 16.25 -13.74
C THR A 55 11.16 14.82 -13.41
N SER A 56 10.28 13.85 -13.69
CA SER A 56 10.65 12.44 -13.73
C SER A 56 11.41 12.18 -15.04
N ASP A 57 12.62 11.66 -14.94
CA ASP A 57 13.40 11.23 -16.13
C ASP A 57 12.95 9.84 -16.63
N TYR A 58 11.87 9.29 -16.07
CA TYR A 58 11.41 7.95 -16.36
C TYR A 58 10.18 7.97 -17.27
N ASP A 59 10.32 7.43 -18.48
CA ASP A 59 9.23 7.24 -19.43
C ASP A 59 8.61 5.84 -19.21
N ASN A 60 7.50 5.79 -18.46
CA ASN A 60 6.70 4.57 -18.27
C ASN A 60 5.50 4.49 -19.24
N GLY A 61 5.48 5.30 -20.30
CA GLY A 61 4.36 5.48 -21.21
C GLY A 61 3.24 6.39 -20.65
N PHE A 62 3.43 6.91 -19.45
CA PHE A 62 2.54 7.84 -18.78
C PHE A 62 3.18 9.23 -18.83
N HIS A 63 2.80 10.03 -19.81
CA HIS A 63 3.39 11.33 -20.02
C HIS A 63 2.77 12.37 -19.12
N LYS A 64 3.58 12.97 -18.29
CA LYS A 64 3.25 14.09 -17.39
C LYS A 64 2.52 15.24 -18.11
N ASP A 65 2.81 15.44 -19.41
CA ASP A 65 2.19 16.48 -20.23
C ASP A 65 0.73 16.17 -20.62
N THR A 66 0.26 14.94 -20.38
CA THR A 66 -1.13 14.51 -20.62
C THR A 66 -2.00 14.67 -19.38
N ILE A 67 -1.38 14.83 -18.20
CA ILE A 67 -2.08 15.08 -16.96
C ILE A 67 -1.93 16.56 -16.63
N PRO A 68 -2.99 17.36 -16.59
CA PRO A 68 -2.92 18.77 -16.28
C PRO A 68 -2.71 18.99 -14.76
N TYR A 69 -1.63 18.41 -14.22
CA TYR A 69 -1.29 18.73 -12.84
C TYR A 69 -0.58 20.06 -12.80
N ILE A 70 -1.30 20.96 -12.29
CA ILE A 70 -0.70 22.09 -11.63
C ILE A 70 -0.33 21.56 -10.24
N PHE A 71 0.96 21.30 -10.01
CA PHE A 71 1.48 21.31 -8.66
C PHE A 71 1.19 22.71 -8.12
N ASN A 72 0.05 22.87 -7.52
CA ASN A 72 -0.16 24.05 -6.73
C ASN A 72 0.86 23.99 -5.60
N ASP A 73 1.51 25.07 -5.33
CA ASP A 73 2.52 25.34 -4.29
C ASP A 73 2.03 25.04 -2.84
N THR A 74 1.03 24.23 -2.68
CA THR A 74 0.48 23.84 -1.38
C THR A 74 1.22 22.62 -0.82
N GLY A 75 2.56 22.79 -0.73
CA GLY A 75 3.32 22.14 0.30
C GLY A 75 3.30 20.62 0.34
N TYR A 76 3.61 19.94 -0.77
CA TYR A 76 4.11 18.56 -0.63
C TYR A 76 5.36 18.59 0.23
N ALA A 77 5.28 18.08 1.45
CA ALA A 77 6.44 17.96 2.30
C ALA A 77 7.38 16.92 1.70
N TYR A 78 8.32 17.36 0.88
CA TYR A 78 9.50 16.57 0.58
C TYR A 78 10.15 16.19 1.90
N SER A 79 10.55 14.93 2.05
CA SER A 79 11.07 14.33 3.27
C SER A 79 11.81 15.34 4.13
N ASP A 80 11.13 15.86 5.13
CA ASP A 80 11.87 16.41 6.24
C ASP A 80 12.47 15.25 7.05
N THR A 81 13.42 15.56 7.90
CA THR A 81 14.11 14.60 8.73
C THR A 81 13.16 13.83 9.66
N ASP A 82 11.94 14.32 9.87
CA ASP A 82 10.93 13.70 10.72
C ASP A 82 10.18 12.55 10.02
N TYR A 83 10.24 12.49 8.67
CA TYR A 83 9.59 11.44 7.90
C TYR A 83 10.46 10.18 7.72
N THR A 84 11.77 10.31 7.85
CA THR A 84 12.71 9.21 7.67
C THR A 84 12.71 8.29 8.89
N VAL A 85 12.73 6.98 8.65
CA VAL A 85 12.89 6.00 9.74
C VAL A 85 14.20 6.25 10.46
N PRO A 86 14.20 6.41 11.79
CA PRO A 86 15.41 6.57 12.57
C PRO A 86 16.37 5.39 12.43
N ASP A 87 17.67 5.67 12.45
CA ASP A 87 18.71 4.64 12.40
C ASP A 87 18.47 3.54 13.45
N GLY A 88 18.61 2.30 13.04
CA GLY A 88 18.48 1.13 13.90
C GLY A 88 17.03 0.77 14.28
N LEU A 89 16.01 1.47 13.79
CA LEU A 89 14.61 1.11 14.08
C LEU A 89 14.17 -0.16 13.34
N VAL A 90 14.72 -0.42 12.16
CA VAL A 90 14.51 -1.65 11.39
C VAL A 90 15.49 -2.78 11.74
N THR A 91 16.35 -2.55 12.74
CA THR A 91 17.33 -3.53 13.22
C THR A 91 16.90 -4.09 14.57
N LYS A 92 16.99 -5.41 14.73
CA LYS A 92 16.67 -6.07 16.00
C LYS A 92 17.56 -5.56 17.13
N ARG A 93 16.96 -5.20 18.27
CA ARG A 93 17.64 -4.66 19.46
C ARG A 93 17.67 -5.68 20.58
N ASP A 94 18.81 -5.87 21.26
CA ASP A 94 18.99 -6.87 22.32
C ASP A 94 18.13 -6.59 23.57
N ASN A 95 17.79 -5.33 23.81
CA ASN A 95 17.02 -4.90 24.98
C ASN A 95 15.52 -4.76 24.71
N VAL A 96 15.05 -5.22 23.56
CA VAL A 96 13.63 -5.18 23.18
C VAL A 96 13.05 -6.59 23.21
N THR A 97 11.93 -6.73 23.93
CA THR A 97 11.09 -7.92 23.83
C THR A 97 10.16 -7.77 22.65
N TYR A 98 10.27 -8.66 21.68
CA TYR A 98 9.41 -8.69 20.52
C TYR A 98 8.17 -9.56 20.79
N GLY A 99 7.09 -9.24 20.11
CA GLY A 99 5.87 -10.02 20.17
C GLY A 99 6.00 -11.37 19.46
N SER A 100 5.02 -12.23 19.68
CA SER A 100 4.93 -13.50 18.98
C SER A 100 4.34 -13.31 17.59
N ILE A 101 4.84 -14.10 16.65
CA ILE A 101 4.31 -14.17 15.30
C ILE A 101 3.80 -15.59 15.03
N ASP A 102 2.61 -15.68 14.46
CA ASP A 102 2.07 -16.87 13.84
C ASP A 102 1.94 -16.57 12.35
N ASP A 103 2.73 -17.24 11.54
CA ASP A 103 2.91 -16.94 10.12
C ASP A 103 1.97 -17.75 9.21
N ARG A 104 1.17 -18.67 9.79
CA ARG A 104 0.28 -19.56 9.04
C ARG A 104 -1.03 -19.84 9.74
N ILE A 105 -1.84 -18.83 9.85
CA ILE A 105 -3.17 -19.00 10.39
C ILE A 105 -4.14 -19.20 9.23
N SER A 106 -4.81 -20.36 9.22
CA SER A 106 -5.79 -20.69 8.20
C SER A 106 -7.18 -20.23 8.61
N TYR A 107 -7.88 -19.56 7.71
CA TYR A 107 -9.29 -19.22 7.84
C TYR A 107 -10.06 -19.59 6.57
N TYR A 108 -11.36 -19.81 6.71
CA TYR A 108 -12.22 -20.08 5.56
C TYR A 108 -12.70 -18.76 4.96
N SER A 109 -12.44 -18.57 3.65
CA SER A 109 -12.95 -17.45 2.87
C SER A 109 -14.22 -17.86 2.14
N SER A 110 -15.34 -17.27 2.49
CA SER A 110 -16.61 -17.46 1.78
C SER A 110 -16.59 -16.83 0.39
N THR A 111 -15.73 -15.82 0.20
CA THR A 111 -15.54 -15.11 -1.08
C THR A 111 -15.01 -16.03 -2.16
N ILE A 112 -14.06 -16.92 -1.83
CA ILE A 112 -13.51 -17.90 -2.79
C ILE A 112 -14.03 -19.32 -2.59
N GLY A 113 -14.67 -19.61 -1.45
CA GLY A 113 -15.15 -20.95 -1.09
C GLY A 113 -14.04 -21.91 -0.69
N GLU A 114 -12.86 -21.41 -0.30
CA GLU A 114 -11.67 -22.18 0.04
C GLU A 114 -10.99 -21.60 1.29
N ASN A 115 -10.06 -22.37 1.89
CA ASN A 115 -9.25 -21.83 2.98
C ASN A 115 -8.15 -20.93 2.42
N LYS A 116 -7.94 -19.82 3.13
CA LYS A 116 -6.84 -18.88 2.96
C LYS A 116 -5.95 -18.88 4.18
N GLU A 117 -4.78 -18.25 4.04
CA GLU A 117 -3.84 -18.07 5.15
C GLU A 117 -3.57 -16.58 5.38
N CYS A 118 -3.25 -16.22 6.62
CA CYS A 118 -2.73 -14.92 7.01
C CYS A 118 -1.63 -15.10 8.07
N GLY A 119 -0.81 -14.07 8.26
CA GLY A 119 0.11 -13.99 9.38
C GLY A 119 -0.42 -13.03 10.45
N VAL A 120 -0.12 -13.28 11.72
CA VAL A 120 -0.50 -12.41 12.83
C VAL A 120 0.70 -12.15 13.73
N LEU A 121 1.05 -10.87 13.88
CA LEU A 121 2.03 -10.40 14.85
C LEU A 121 1.30 -9.82 16.06
N LEU A 122 1.50 -10.39 17.23
CA LEU A 122 0.98 -9.88 18.49
C LEU A 122 1.99 -8.93 19.16
N PRO A 123 1.55 -7.89 19.88
CA PRO A 123 2.46 -7.05 20.65
C PRO A 123 3.12 -7.86 21.79
N ALA A 124 4.31 -7.45 22.22
CA ALA A 124 5.11 -8.19 23.22
C ALA A 124 4.38 -8.46 24.54
N ALA A 125 3.50 -7.54 24.97
CA ALA A 125 2.70 -7.64 26.19
C ALA A 125 1.27 -8.16 25.94
N TYR A 126 1.02 -8.80 24.80
CA TYR A 126 -0.30 -9.31 24.50
C TYR A 126 -0.86 -10.22 25.60
N ASN A 127 -2.09 -9.96 25.98
CA ASN A 127 -2.86 -10.78 26.90
C ASN A 127 -4.36 -10.68 26.58
N THR A 128 -5.12 -11.67 26.97
CA THR A 128 -6.55 -11.78 26.62
C THR A 128 -7.47 -10.88 27.47
N ASN A 129 -6.94 -10.18 28.47
CA ASN A 129 -7.72 -9.24 29.31
C ASN A 129 -7.67 -7.80 28.78
N THR A 130 -6.84 -7.53 27.78
CA THR A 130 -6.68 -6.22 27.13
C THR A 130 -7.11 -6.33 25.68
N GLN A 131 -7.95 -5.43 25.23
CA GLN A 131 -8.32 -5.33 23.82
C GLN A 131 -7.31 -4.46 23.07
N TYR A 132 -6.89 -4.92 21.90
CA TYR A 132 -5.88 -4.26 21.07
C TYR A 132 -6.47 -3.80 19.74
N PRO A 133 -6.12 -2.61 19.25
CA PRO A 133 -6.47 -2.21 17.90
C PRO A 133 -5.75 -3.11 16.87
N VAL A 134 -6.27 -3.15 15.65
CA VAL A 134 -5.78 -4.02 14.58
C VAL A 134 -5.33 -3.20 13.38
N MET A 135 -4.14 -3.52 12.86
CA MET A 135 -3.63 -3.01 11.59
C MET A 135 -3.50 -4.15 10.59
N TYR A 136 -4.27 -4.10 9.50
CA TYR A 136 -4.16 -4.99 8.36
C TYR A 136 -3.12 -4.44 7.39
N ILE A 137 -2.10 -5.25 7.03
CA ILE A 137 -1.05 -4.84 6.10
C ILE A 137 -1.06 -5.69 4.84
N LEU A 138 -1.09 -5.02 3.68
CA LEU A 138 -1.28 -5.59 2.37
C LEU A 138 0.03 -5.60 1.58
N HIS A 139 0.33 -6.75 0.95
CA HIS A 139 1.51 -6.95 0.10
C HIS A 139 1.39 -6.25 -1.25
N GLY A 140 2.50 -6.16 -1.99
CA GLY A 140 2.51 -5.67 -3.37
C GLY A 140 1.99 -6.70 -4.38
N ASN A 141 2.03 -6.33 -5.67
CA ASN A 141 1.58 -7.20 -6.75
C ASN A 141 2.38 -8.52 -6.79
N GLY A 142 1.68 -9.65 -6.88
CA GLY A 142 2.29 -10.98 -6.95
C GLY A 142 2.82 -11.53 -5.62
N GLY A 143 2.66 -10.79 -4.53
CA GLY A 143 3.05 -11.21 -3.19
C GLY A 143 2.00 -12.06 -2.47
N ASP A 144 2.25 -12.28 -1.20
CA ASP A 144 1.33 -12.89 -0.24
C ASP A 144 1.67 -12.43 1.20
N HIS A 145 1.00 -12.99 2.22
CA HIS A 145 1.23 -12.64 3.61
C HIS A 145 2.67 -12.90 4.10
N TYR A 146 3.43 -13.80 3.45
CA TYR A 146 4.83 -14.06 3.80
C TYR A 146 5.79 -12.94 3.43
N ASP A 147 5.43 -12.05 2.53
CA ASP A 147 6.28 -10.91 2.16
C ASP A 147 6.65 -10.06 3.39
N TRP A 148 5.80 -10.09 4.41
CA TRP A 148 5.98 -9.35 5.65
C TRP A 148 6.70 -10.14 6.75
N ASN A 149 6.90 -11.44 6.58
CA ASN A 149 7.47 -12.32 7.60
C ASN A 149 8.65 -13.18 7.13
N ARG A 150 9.22 -12.88 5.98
CA ARG A 150 10.46 -13.54 5.55
C ARG A 150 11.61 -13.19 6.48
N ASP A 151 12.67 -14.02 6.49
CA ASP A 151 13.87 -13.82 7.32
C ASP A 151 14.52 -12.45 7.17
N ASP A 152 14.40 -11.83 6.01
CA ASP A 152 14.89 -10.50 5.66
C ASP A 152 13.85 -9.39 5.85
N SER A 153 12.64 -9.71 6.31
CA SER A 153 11.58 -8.73 6.52
C SER A 153 11.87 -7.83 7.72
N TYR A 154 11.74 -6.55 7.50
CA TYR A 154 11.91 -5.52 8.54
C TYR A 154 10.65 -5.28 9.36
N LEU A 155 9.46 -5.73 8.91
CA LEU A 155 8.17 -5.34 9.50
C LEU A 155 8.07 -5.70 10.98
N VAL A 156 8.37 -6.96 11.32
CA VAL A 156 8.30 -7.45 12.71
C VAL A 156 9.22 -6.65 13.63
N THR A 157 10.41 -6.33 13.13
CA THR A 157 11.41 -5.55 13.88
C THR A 157 11.00 -4.10 14.02
N LEU A 158 10.53 -3.47 12.94
CA LEU A 158 10.04 -2.10 12.94
C LEU A 158 8.86 -1.93 13.91
N CYS A 159 7.81 -2.76 13.76
CA CYS A 159 6.64 -2.72 14.64
C CYS A 159 7.02 -2.97 16.10
N GLY A 160 7.85 -4.00 16.35
CA GLY A 160 8.30 -4.33 17.71
C GLY A 160 9.10 -3.20 18.38
N ASN A 161 10.03 -2.60 17.66
CA ASN A 161 10.80 -1.46 18.17
C ASN A 161 9.91 -0.23 18.46
N MET A 162 9.00 0.09 17.54
CA MET A 162 8.09 1.23 17.70
C MET A 162 7.11 1.06 18.87
N MET A 163 6.59 -0.15 19.06
CA MET A 163 5.74 -0.45 20.21
C MET A 163 6.52 -0.43 21.52
N ALA A 164 7.79 -0.91 21.51
CA ALA A 164 8.63 -0.96 22.71
C ALA A 164 9.11 0.42 23.17
N ASP A 165 9.38 1.34 22.26
CA ASP A 165 9.80 2.72 22.60
C ASP A 165 8.63 3.71 22.76
N GLY A 166 7.37 3.24 22.56
CA GLY A 166 6.16 4.02 22.71
C GLY A 166 5.87 4.98 21.56
N SER A 167 6.61 4.90 20.45
CA SER A 167 6.33 5.69 19.24
C SER A 167 5.07 5.23 18.51
N ALA A 168 4.70 3.96 18.67
CA ALA A 168 3.42 3.39 18.20
C ALA A 168 2.59 2.83 19.35
N VAL A 169 1.27 2.89 19.20
CA VAL A 169 0.34 2.20 20.09
C VAL A 169 0.48 0.69 19.90
N PRO A 170 0.58 -0.13 20.96
CA PRO A 170 0.58 -1.57 20.82
C PRO A 170 -0.68 -2.07 20.12
N CYS A 171 -0.51 -2.76 19.00
CA CYS A 171 -1.58 -3.27 18.15
C CYS A 171 -1.28 -4.68 17.64
N ILE A 172 -2.32 -5.37 17.21
CA ILE A 172 -2.21 -6.61 16.45
C ILE A 172 -1.95 -6.22 15.00
N VAL A 173 -0.93 -6.82 14.35
CA VAL A 173 -0.67 -6.62 12.93
C VAL A 173 -1.03 -7.89 12.18
N VAL A 174 -1.96 -7.79 11.23
CA VAL A 174 -2.43 -8.89 10.41
C VAL A 174 -1.82 -8.75 9.01
N MET A 175 -0.98 -9.69 8.64
CA MET A 175 -0.37 -9.79 7.31
C MET A 175 -1.31 -10.57 6.41
N VAL A 176 -1.77 -9.93 5.34
CA VAL A 176 -2.89 -10.40 4.55
C VAL A 176 -2.42 -10.97 3.21
N ASP A 177 -3.08 -12.04 2.75
CA ASP A 177 -3.06 -12.47 1.35
C ASP A 177 -4.29 -11.89 0.65
N MET A 178 -4.09 -10.96 -0.29
CA MET A 178 -5.21 -10.28 -1.00
C MET A 178 -5.86 -11.14 -2.08
N TRP A 179 -5.36 -12.32 -2.38
CA TRP A 179 -5.88 -13.16 -3.45
C TRP A 179 -7.31 -13.64 -3.17
N THR A 180 -8.28 -13.30 -4.05
CA THR A 180 -9.70 -13.66 -3.91
C THR A 180 -10.27 -14.41 -5.14
N ALA A 181 -9.41 -15.10 -5.89
CA ALA A 181 -9.82 -16.06 -6.90
C ALA A 181 -9.49 -17.49 -6.42
N PRO A 182 -10.02 -18.55 -7.07
CA PRO A 182 -9.64 -19.91 -6.73
C PRO A 182 -8.12 -20.10 -6.66
N VAL A 183 -7.63 -20.76 -5.61
CA VAL A 183 -6.18 -20.96 -5.36
C VAL A 183 -5.48 -21.63 -6.56
N SER A 184 -6.18 -22.47 -7.31
CA SER A 184 -5.65 -23.08 -8.53
C SER A 184 -5.23 -22.08 -9.62
N LEU A 185 -5.76 -20.86 -9.60
CA LEU A 185 -5.40 -19.79 -10.53
C LEU A 185 -4.20 -18.97 -10.08
N LYS A 186 -3.79 -19.08 -8.81
CA LYS A 186 -2.66 -18.34 -8.24
C LYS A 186 -1.31 -18.79 -8.84
N ASN A 187 -1.25 -20.02 -9.34
CA ASN A 187 -0.05 -20.55 -9.98
C ASN A 187 0.07 -20.02 -11.41
N ASN A 188 0.92 -19.02 -11.63
CA ASN A 188 1.18 -18.39 -12.91
C ASN A 188 -0.05 -17.66 -13.53
N PRO A 189 -0.68 -16.73 -12.80
CA PRO A 189 -1.82 -15.97 -13.31
C PRO A 189 -1.40 -15.03 -14.45
N THR A 190 -2.35 -14.68 -15.32
CA THR A 190 -2.19 -13.49 -16.17
C THR A 190 -2.33 -12.25 -15.30
N ILE A 191 -1.85 -11.10 -15.81
CA ILE A 191 -2.01 -9.85 -15.07
C ILE A 191 -3.49 -9.51 -14.83
N ASP A 192 -4.35 -9.71 -15.82
CA ASP A 192 -5.80 -9.49 -15.69
C ASP A 192 -6.39 -10.38 -14.57
N THR A 193 -6.05 -11.69 -14.57
CA THR A 193 -6.52 -12.61 -13.52
C THR A 193 -6.03 -12.19 -12.14
N GLN A 194 -4.82 -11.66 -12.05
CA GLN A 194 -4.22 -11.27 -10.78
C GLN A 194 -4.88 -10.00 -10.22
N LEU A 195 -5.10 -8.99 -11.05
CA LEU A 195 -5.76 -7.77 -10.63
C LEU A 195 -7.23 -8.02 -10.30
N ASP A 196 -7.97 -8.73 -11.17
CA ASP A 196 -9.35 -9.16 -10.89
C ASP A 196 -9.46 -9.94 -9.56
N ALA A 197 -8.41 -10.71 -9.20
CA ALA A 197 -8.37 -11.46 -7.94
C ALA A 197 -8.16 -10.57 -6.71
N TYR A 198 -7.66 -9.35 -6.86
CA TYR A 198 -7.50 -8.40 -5.77
C TYR A 198 -8.71 -7.49 -5.59
N ASP A 199 -9.42 -7.16 -6.66
CA ASP A 199 -10.56 -6.22 -6.67
C ASP A 199 -11.69 -6.60 -5.69
N GLU A 200 -11.85 -7.88 -5.39
CA GLU A 200 -12.87 -8.40 -4.47
C GLU A 200 -12.34 -8.58 -3.02
N PHE A 201 -11.06 -8.23 -2.76
CA PHE A 201 -10.42 -8.44 -1.46
C PHE A 201 -11.19 -7.79 -0.30
N TYR A 202 -11.75 -6.61 -0.49
CA TYR A 202 -12.53 -5.95 0.55
C TYR A 202 -13.71 -6.79 1.06
N LYS A 203 -14.29 -7.68 0.23
CA LYS A 203 -15.37 -8.60 0.64
C LYS A 203 -14.84 -9.72 1.53
N ASP A 204 -13.69 -10.30 1.17
CA ASP A 204 -13.03 -11.32 2.00
C ASP A 204 -12.60 -10.72 3.34
N LEU A 205 -12.06 -9.51 3.31
CA LEU A 205 -11.70 -8.77 4.53
C LEU A 205 -12.91 -8.59 5.46
N GLU A 206 -14.02 -8.08 4.92
CA GLU A 206 -15.24 -7.77 5.67
C GLU A 206 -15.94 -9.01 6.21
N ASN A 207 -16.16 -10.00 5.33
CA ASN A 207 -17.04 -11.12 5.64
C ASN A 207 -16.34 -12.26 6.35
N ASP A 208 -15.02 -12.41 6.17
CA ASP A 208 -14.29 -13.59 6.59
C ASP A 208 -13.10 -13.24 7.51
N LEU A 209 -12.13 -12.42 7.06
CA LEU A 209 -10.89 -12.19 7.80
C LEU A 209 -11.10 -11.34 9.07
N MET A 210 -11.81 -10.21 9.01
CA MET A 210 -12.07 -9.38 10.19
C MET A 210 -12.82 -10.16 11.26
N PRO A 211 -13.96 -10.83 10.96
CA PRO A 211 -14.66 -11.66 11.94
C PRO A 211 -13.80 -12.81 12.49
N PHE A 212 -12.94 -13.40 11.66
CA PHE A 212 -12.02 -14.44 12.11
C PHE A 212 -11.03 -13.90 13.16
N ILE A 213 -10.39 -12.76 12.90
CA ILE A 213 -9.42 -12.11 13.81
C ILE A 213 -10.12 -11.70 15.11
N GLU A 214 -11.30 -11.11 15.05
CA GLU A 214 -12.09 -10.69 16.21
C GLU A 214 -12.50 -11.86 17.11
N ASN A 215 -12.74 -13.04 16.52
CA ASN A 215 -13.12 -14.24 17.27
C ASN A 215 -11.92 -14.98 17.88
N HIS A 216 -10.71 -14.79 17.37
CA HIS A 216 -9.52 -15.55 17.80
C HIS A 216 -8.57 -14.74 18.69
N TYR A 217 -8.65 -13.41 18.63
CA TYR A 217 -7.77 -12.52 19.37
C TYR A 217 -8.57 -11.49 20.18
N SER A 218 -7.92 -10.91 21.18
CA SER A 218 -8.52 -9.87 22.01
C SER A 218 -8.46 -8.51 21.29
N VAL A 219 -9.41 -8.28 20.41
CA VAL A 219 -9.48 -7.13 19.50
C VAL A 219 -10.38 -6.04 20.08
N ALA A 220 -9.92 -4.80 20.02
CA ALA A 220 -10.79 -3.63 20.13
C ALA A 220 -11.49 -3.45 18.77
N THR A 221 -12.82 -3.43 18.79
CA THR A 221 -13.64 -3.30 17.57
C THR A 221 -14.05 -1.85 17.37
N GLY A 222 -14.38 -1.50 16.13
CA GLY A 222 -14.80 -0.16 15.73
C GLY A 222 -13.75 0.50 14.86
N ARG A 223 -14.19 1.51 14.09
CA ARG A 223 -13.33 2.19 13.14
C ARG A 223 -12.15 2.93 13.79
N GLU A 224 -12.30 3.36 15.04
CA GLU A 224 -11.26 4.00 15.86
C GLU A 224 -10.13 3.02 16.27
N ALA A 225 -10.37 1.72 16.13
CA ALA A 225 -9.43 0.67 16.46
C ALA A 225 -9.01 -0.17 15.25
N THR A 226 -9.41 0.22 14.04
CA THR A 226 -9.13 -0.54 12.82
C THR A 226 -8.37 0.29 11.79
N ALA A 227 -7.22 -0.22 11.36
CA ALA A 227 -6.36 0.38 10.35
C ALA A 227 -6.07 -0.59 9.21
N ILE A 228 -5.91 -0.04 8.00
CA ILE A 228 -5.43 -0.75 6.82
C ILE A 228 -4.28 0.03 6.18
N ILE A 229 -3.23 -0.66 5.78
CA ILE A 229 -2.10 -0.08 5.05
C ILE A 229 -1.56 -1.07 4.03
N GLY A 230 -1.07 -0.60 2.91
CA GLY A 230 -0.46 -1.48 1.91
C GLY A 230 0.54 -0.79 1.02
N THR A 231 1.32 -1.58 0.27
CA THR A 231 2.39 -1.12 -0.62
C THR A 231 2.06 -1.46 -2.06
N SER A 232 2.35 -0.54 -3.01
CA SER A 232 2.14 -0.81 -4.44
C SER A 232 0.66 -1.18 -4.72
N GLN A 233 0.39 -2.32 -5.32
CA GLN A 233 -0.97 -2.84 -5.47
C GLN A 233 -1.71 -2.98 -4.12
N GLY A 234 -1.00 -3.36 -3.04
CA GLY A 234 -1.59 -3.34 -1.70
C GLY A 234 -1.99 -1.95 -1.22
N GLY A 235 -1.30 -0.90 -1.68
CA GLY A 235 -1.70 0.49 -1.46
C GLY A 235 -2.98 0.86 -2.21
N THR A 236 -3.15 0.33 -3.44
CA THR A 236 -4.40 0.42 -4.22
C THR A 236 -5.55 -0.22 -3.45
N GLU A 237 -5.36 -1.47 -3.01
CA GLU A 237 -6.39 -2.22 -2.29
C GLU A 237 -6.65 -1.65 -0.88
N ALA A 238 -5.67 -1.02 -0.25
CA ALA A 238 -5.89 -0.32 1.02
C ALA A 238 -6.82 0.90 0.85
N LEU A 239 -6.69 1.65 -0.25
CA LEU A 239 -7.65 2.71 -0.59
C LEU A 239 -9.02 2.14 -0.93
N VAL A 240 -9.09 1.12 -1.78
CA VAL A 240 -10.36 0.48 -2.16
C VAL A 240 -11.08 -0.05 -0.92
N ALA A 241 -10.44 -0.90 -0.12
CA ALA A 241 -11.05 -1.48 1.07
C ALA A 241 -11.36 -0.40 2.12
N GLY A 242 -10.48 0.58 2.31
CA GLY A 242 -10.68 1.68 3.23
C GLY A 242 -11.93 2.51 2.92
N PHE A 243 -12.20 2.78 1.64
CA PHE A 243 -13.41 3.52 1.23
C PHE A 243 -14.66 2.63 1.13
N LYS A 244 -14.54 1.36 0.72
CA LYS A 244 -15.67 0.41 0.71
C LYS A 244 -16.15 0.08 2.12
N LEU A 245 -15.25 0.06 3.10
CA LEU A 245 -15.50 -0.32 4.50
C LEU A 245 -15.26 0.87 5.46
N ILE A 246 -15.57 2.08 4.99
CA ILE A 246 -15.26 3.31 5.71
C ILE A 246 -15.99 3.46 7.05
N ASP A 247 -17.09 2.72 7.23
CA ASP A 247 -17.82 2.59 8.49
C ASP A 247 -17.13 1.64 9.51
N LYS A 248 -16.14 0.86 9.07
CA LYS A 248 -15.38 -0.10 9.87
C LYS A 248 -13.91 0.26 10.03
N ILE A 249 -13.34 0.96 9.05
CA ILE A 249 -11.92 1.30 8.97
C ILE A 249 -11.75 2.81 9.15
N GLY A 250 -11.04 3.22 10.19
CA GLY A 250 -10.82 4.63 10.49
C GLY A 250 -9.46 5.17 10.07
N PHE A 251 -8.48 4.30 9.78
CA PHE A 251 -7.11 4.69 9.43
C PHE A 251 -6.70 4.00 8.14
N ILE A 252 -6.30 4.77 7.12
CA ILE A 252 -5.99 4.26 5.80
C ILE A 252 -4.59 4.73 5.40
N GLY A 253 -3.72 3.80 5.03
CA GLY A 253 -2.36 4.08 4.54
C GLY A 253 -2.14 3.48 3.16
N ALA A 254 -1.75 4.29 2.17
CA ALA A 254 -1.44 3.84 0.83
C ALA A 254 -0.02 4.28 0.44
N LEU A 255 0.86 3.29 0.28
CA LEU A 255 2.26 3.50 -0.04
C LEU A 255 2.48 3.17 -1.51
N ALA A 256 2.74 4.20 -2.31
CA ALA A 256 2.82 4.13 -3.77
C ALA A 256 1.64 3.35 -4.39
N PRO A 257 0.39 3.77 -4.15
CA PRO A 257 -0.76 3.12 -4.76
C PRO A 257 -0.72 3.22 -6.28
N CYS A 258 -0.85 2.07 -6.94
CA CYS A 258 -0.93 2.01 -8.40
C CYS A 258 -2.31 2.51 -8.89
N SER A 259 -2.50 2.62 -10.20
CA SER A 259 -3.81 2.91 -10.79
C SER A 259 -4.80 1.77 -10.51
N GLY A 260 -6.11 2.05 -10.63
CA GLY A 260 -7.17 1.07 -10.40
C GLY A 260 -8.09 1.40 -9.21
N VAL A 261 -7.80 2.43 -8.41
CA VAL A 261 -8.69 2.85 -7.32
C VAL A 261 -9.93 3.58 -7.86
N ILE A 262 -9.71 4.71 -8.52
CA ILE A 262 -10.73 5.53 -9.19
C ILE A 262 -10.34 5.74 -10.66
N PRO A 263 -11.27 6.11 -11.56
CA PRO A 263 -10.95 6.39 -12.95
C PRO A 263 -9.86 7.44 -13.10
N ILE A 264 -8.82 7.13 -13.88
CA ILE A 264 -7.78 8.08 -14.29
C ILE A 264 -7.94 8.28 -15.81
N PRO A 265 -8.61 9.36 -16.26
CA PRO A 265 -8.99 9.54 -17.66
C PRO A 265 -7.83 9.59 -18.65
N GLN A 266 -6.63 9.89 -18.18
CA GLN A 266 -5.43 10.02 -18.99
C GLN A 266 -4.73 8.69 -19.24
N LEU A 267 -5.04 7.65 -18.44
CA LEU A 267 -4.53 6.32 -18.68
C LEU A 267 -5.28 5.60 -19.79
N PRO A 268 -4.57 4.84 -20.63
CA PRO A 268 -5.23 3.99 -21.61
C PRO A 268 -6.06 2.90 -20.92
N ASP A 269 -7.12 2.45 -21.60
CA ASP A 269 -7.85 1.26 -21.17
C ASP A 269 -6.91 0.06 -21.06
N GLY A 270 -6.96 -0.65 -19.97
CA GLY A 270 -6.12 -1.81 -19.73
C GLY A 270 -6.27 -2.34 -18.30
N PRO A 271 -5.62 -3.45 -17.98
CA PRO A 271 -5.79 -4.10 -16.66
C PRO A 271 -5.42 -3.19 -15.49
N TRP A 272 -4.42 -2.32 -15.69
CA TRP A 272 -3.99 -1.36 -14.66
C TRP A 272 -4.89 -0.13 -14.51
N ASN A 273 -5.94 0.01 -15.33
CA ASN A 273 -6.88 1.12 -15.28
C ASN A 273 -8.33 0.61 -15.27
N THR A 274 -8.60 -0.39 -14.46
CA THR A 274 -9.94 -0.90 -14.13
C THR A 274 -10.30 -0.43 -12.72
N PRO A 275 -10.94 0.75 -12.59
CA PRO A 275 -11.21 1.33 -11.27
C PRO A 275 -12.31 0.54 -10.53
N VAL A 276 -12.11 0.32 -9.23
CA VAL A 276 -13.07 -0.34 -8.34
C VAL A 276 -14.05 0.65 -7.70
N LEU A 277 -13.61 1.89 -7.51
CA LEU A 277 -14.44 3.00 -7.01
C LEU A 277 -14.76 3.98 -8.15
N ASP A 278 -15.93 4.60 -8.08
CA ASP A 278 -16.27 5.69 -9.00
C ASP A 278 -15.54 6.99 -8.63
N SER A 279 -15.38 7.26 -7.33
CA SER A 279 -14.71 8.44 -6.75
C SER A 279 -14.40 8.19 -5.27
N PHE A 280 -13.65 9.11 -4.63
CA PHE A 280 -13.44 9.13 -3.19
C PHE A 280 -14.62 9.84 -2.48
N THR A 281 -15.82 9.28 -2.56
CA THR A 281 -17.00 9.87 -1.93
C THR A 281 -17.24 9.28 -0.55
N ILE A 282 -17.57 10.14 0.43
CA ILE A 282 -17.96 9.78 1.79
C ILE A 282 -19.41 10.24 2.01
N ASP A 283 -20.36 9.32 1.96
CA ASP A 283 -21.79 9.63 2.09
C ASP A 283 -22.16 10.15 3.48
N ASN A 284 -21.53 9.60 4.51
CA ASN A 284 -21.73 10.05 5.89
C ASN A 284 -20.46 10.77 6.39
N PRO A 285 -20.50 12.08 6.64
CA PRO A 285 -19.35 12.85 7.12
C PRO A 285 -18.72 12.32 8.42
N ASP A 286 -19.51 11.64 9.28
CA ASP A 286 -19.00 11.01 10.50
C ASP A 286 -18.02 9.87 10.21
N ASN A 287 -18.03 9.35 8.98
CA ASN A 287 -17.13 8.31 8.51
C ASN A 287 -15.84 8.86 7.88
N THR A 288 -15.59 10.17 7.90
CA THR A 288 -14.30 10.72 7.46
C THR A 288 -13.16 9.97 8.17
N PRO A 289 -12.12 9.49 7.45
CA PRO A 289 -10.99 8.81 8.08
C PRO A 289 -10.37 9.66 9.19
N TYR A 290 -10.04 9.05 10.32
CA TYR A 290 -9.28 9.72 11.38
C TYR A 290 -7.87 10.09 10.90
N TYR A 291 -7.31 9.24 10.05
CA TYR A 291 -6.07 9.52 9.34
C TYR A 291 -6.02 8.76 8.01
N LEU A 292 -5.72 9.48 6.95
CA LEU A 292 -5.45 8.95 5.62
C LEU A 292 -4.07 9.41 5.17
N GLN A 293 -3.22 8.48 4.77
CA GLN A 293 -1.85 8.75 4.33
C GLN A 293 -1.63 8.25 2.91
N LEU A 294 -1.12 9.14 2.06
CA LEU A 294 -0.51 8.81 0.79
C LEU A 294 1.00 9.03 0.88
N THR A 295 1.79 8.09 0.40
CA THR A 295 3.26 8.20 0.36
C THR A 295 3.76 7.61 -0.93
N VAL A 296 4.69 8.30 -1.61
CA VAL A 296 5.33 7.80 -2.83
C VAL A 296 6.76 8.30 -2.93
N GLY A 297 7.62 7.55 -3.63
CA GLY A 297 8.99 7.98 -3.92
C GLY A 297 9.05 8.96 -5.07
N SER A 298 9.92 9.96 -4.99
CA SER A 298 10.12 10.94 -6.07
C SER A 298 10.72 10.33 -7.35
N LYS A 299 11.24 9.12 -7.25
CA LYS A 299 11.79 8.33 -8.36
C LYS A 299 10.98 7.07 -8.66
N ASP A 300 9.78 6.96 -8.08
CA ASP A 300 8.90 5.81 -8.35
C ASP A 300 8.41 5.84 -9.81
N PRO A 301 8.81 4.86 -10.63
CA PRO A 301 8.51 4.88 -12.06
C PRO A 301 7.09 4.43 -12.39
N TRP A 302 6.39 3.84 -11.43
CA TRP A 302 5.11 3.18 -11.67
C TRP A 302 3.92 3.86 -11.00
N CYS A 303 4.13 4.36 -9.78
CA CYS A 303 3.01 4.80 -8.94
C CYS A 303 3.07 6.29 -8.53
N LEU A 304 4.10 7.05 -8.96
CA LEU A 304 4.19 8.47 -8.62
C LEU A 304 2.98 9.24 -9.13
N GLU A 305 2.63 9.04 -10.39
CA GLU A 305 1.57 9.81 -11.06
C GLU A 305 0.17 9.41 -10.58
N SER A 306 -0.10 8.12 -10.38
CA SER A 306 -1.37 7.67 -9.80
C SER A 306 -1.55 8.19 -8.38
N THR A 307 -0.48 8.16 -7.56
CA THR A 307 -0.54 8.69 -6.18
C THR A 307 -0.86 10.19 -6.17
N ILE A 308 -0.22 10.97 -7.03
CA ILE A 308 -0.51 12.40 -7.19
C ILE A 308 -1.96 12.63 -7.66
N TYR A 309 -2.45 11.78 -8.57
CA TYR A 309 -3.83 11.85 -9.02
C TYR A 309 -4.82 11.65 -7.86
N TYR A 310 -4.56 10.65 -7.02
CA TYR A 310 -5.40 10.38 -5.85
C TYR A 310 -5.36 11.51 -4.81
N ASP A 311 -4.20 12.12 -4.60
CA ASP A 311 -4.07 13.30 -3.74
C ASP A 311 -4.96 14.46 -4.25
N ASN A 312 -4.92 14.74 -5.55
CA ASN A 312 -5.77 15.79 -6.14
C ASN A 312 -7.27 15.42 -6.02
N ALA A 313 -7.65 14.19 -6.29
CA ALA A 313 -9.04 13.75 -6.20
C ALA A 313 -9.58 13.82 -4.75
N LEU A 314 -8.74 13.47 -3.76
CA LEU A 314 -9.08 13.62 -2.34
C LEU A 314 -9.23 15.09 -1.95
N ASN A 315 -8.38 15.97 -2.48
CA ASN A 315 -8.49 17.42 -2.27
C ASN A 315 -9.77 18.01 -2.91
N GLU A 316 -10.16 17.56 -4.10
CA GLU A 316 -11.41 17.97 -4.78
C GLU A 316 -12.65 17.59 -3.96
N GLU A 317 -12.63 16.42 -3.32
CA GLU A 317 -13.70 15.95 -2.44
C GLU A 317 -13.59 16.53 -1.00
N ASN A 318 -12.60 17.37 -0.73
CA ASN A 318 -12.32 17.95 0.60
C ASN A 318 -12.07 16.90 1.69
N ILE A 319 -11.50 15.75 1.34
CA ILE A 319 -11.13 14.69 2.28
C ILE A 319 -9.75 15.00 2.86
N ASN A 320 -9.70 15.18 4.18
CA ASN A 320 -8.47 15.47 4.88
C ASN A 320 -7.51 14.26 4.83
N HIS A 321 -6.30 14.47 4.37
CA HIS A 321 -5.28 13.43 4.24
C HIS A 321 -3.87 14.04 4.31
N SER A 322 -2.86 13.18 4.45
CA SER A 322 -1.46 13.57 4.33
C SER A 322 -0.88 12.99 3.04
N MET A 323 -0.18 13.82 2.28
CA MET A 323 0.59 13.40 1.10
C MET A 323 2.07 13.63 1.35
N THR A 324 2.91 12.63 1.07
CA THR A 324 4.36 12.75 1.15
C THR A 324 5.03 12.15 -0.07
N ILE A 325 5.81 12.96 -0.78
CA ILE A 325 6.73 12.50 -1.83
C ILE A 325 8.13 12.41 -1.21
N VAL A 326 8.66 11.21 -1.04
CA VAL A 326 9.96 10.99 -0.41
C VAL A 326 11.07 11.19 -1.45
N ASP A 327 11.91 12.22 -1.24
CA ASP A 327 12.97 12.57 -2.20
C ASP A 327 13.96 11.42 -2.41
N LYS A 328 14.36 11.21 -3.67
CA LYS A 328 15.34 10.22 -4.16
C LYS A 328 14.92 8.75 -4.03
N LEU A 329 13.86 8.41 -3.31
CA LEU A 329 13.38 7.05 -3.24
C LEU A 329 12.56 6.68 -4.48
N GLY A 330 12.67 5.42 -4.88
CA GLY A 330 11.88 4.76 -5.90
C GLY A 330 10.80 3.87 -5.30
N HIS A 331 10.49 2.79 -6.01
CA HIS A 331 9.55 1.74 -5.59
C HIS A 331 10.31 0.65 -4.83
N GLU A 332 10.59 0.88 -3.56
CA GLU A 332 11.59 0.11 -2.82
C GLU A 332 11.33 0.05 -1.31
N ASP A 333 12.00 -0.88 -0.61
CA ASP A 333 11.82 -1.13 0.82
C ASP A 333 12.04 0.11 1.71
N ALA A 334 12.98 0.99 1.35
CA ALA A 334 13.20 2.22 2.10
C ALA A 334 11.96 3.12 2.10
N LEU A 335 11.21 3.16 1.00
CA LEU A 335 9.94 3.87 0.93
C LEU A 335 8.89 3.23 1.83
N TRP A 336 8.79 1.87 1.80
CA TRP A 336 7.84 1.14 2.62
C TRP A 336 8.11 1.31 4.11
N GLN A 337 9.38 1.22 4.52
CA GLN A 337 9.81 1.44 5.90
C GLN A 337 9.39 2.84 6.39
N ASN A 338 9.67 3.88 5.59
CA ASN A 338 9.30 5.25 5.92
C ASN A 338 7.79 5.43 6.03
N GLY A 339 7.03 4.87 5.09
CA GLY A 339 5.58 4.96 5.06
C GLY A 339 4.93 4.26 6.26
N ILE A 340 5.34 3.02 6.56
CA ILE A 340 4.82 2.24 7.71
C ILE A 340 5.17 2.93 9.03
N TYR A 341 6.42 3.41 9.19
CA TYR A 341 6.85 4.16 10.36
C TYR A 341 5.96 5.37 10.62
N ASN A 342 5.73 6.17 9.60
CA ASN A 342 4.93 7.39 9.73
C ASN A 342 3.45 7.11 9.97
N PHE A 343 2.92 6.06 9.38
CA PHE A 343 1.56 5.62 9.62
C PHE A 343 1.38 5.16 11.06
N MET A 344 2.21 4.24 11.54
CA MET A 344 2.13 3.72 12.91
C MET A 344 2.33 4.79 14.00
N LYS A 345 3.09 5.84 13.72
CA LYS A 345 3.22 6.98 14.64
C LYS A 345 1.92 7.73 14.88
N ARG A 346 0.96 7.63 13.98
CA ARG A 346 -0.24 8.47 13.95
C ARG A 346 -1.53 7.74 14.25
N ILE A 347 -1.60 6.45 13.95
CA ILE A 347 -2.81 5.66 14.15
C ILE A 347 -3.05 5.32 15.62
N PHE A 348 -4.33 5.15 15.99
CA PHE A 348 -4.81 4.73 17.30
C PHE A 348 -4.46 5.68 18.46
N LYS A 349 -4.00 6.88 18.18
CA LYS A 349 -3.76 7.92 19.19
C LYS A 349 -4.98 8.79 19.34
N SER A 350 -5.43 8.95 20.58
CA SER A 350 -6.50 9.86 20.98
C SER A 350 -6.03 11.30 20.93
#